data_33d3ffe63f7e9680fee02d147753dd63
#
_entry.id   33d3ffe63f7e9680fee02d147753dd63
#
_cell.length_a   1.000
_cell.length_b   1.000
_cell.length_c   1.000
_cell.angle_alpha   90.00
_cell.angle_beta   90.00
_cell.angle_gamma   90.00
#
_symmetry.space_group_name_H-M   'P 1'
#
loop_
_entity.id
_entity.type
_entity.pdbx_description
1 polymer ?
#
loop_
_entity_poly.entity_id
_entity_poly.type
_entity_poly.pdbx_seq_one_letter_code
_entity_poly.pdbx_strand_id
1 'polypeptide(L)'
;MGVRRVVTGVDGSGKSVFVGDEQVEPTTVAMMPGLEFQQLWGADQLVVLPTDGAQPDAPAYFPPAGGFRFGLVSIPPEGEPPASSASPTVEEVEEKLPGLLAHMEPDHPGMHTTDTVDFDVVLSGEIWLELDNGDEVHLRAGDCVVQNGTRHAWHNRSSEPCVLAVALIGASRGVPDS
;
A
#
# COMPACT_ATOMS: atom_id res chain seq x y z
N MET A 1 -1.65 14.77 0.96
CA MET A 1 -2.41 15.48 -0.09
C MET A 1 -3.38 14.51 -0.75
N GLY A 2 -4.69 14.86 -0.86
CA GLY A 2 -5.69 13.96 -1.44
C GLY A 2 -5.41 13.63 -2.90
N VAL A 3 -5.81 12.43 -3.33
CA VAL A 3 -5.70 11.94 -4.71
C VAL A 3 -7.08 11.86 -5.34
N ARG A 4 -7.26 12.48 -6.51
CA ARG A 4 -8.52 12.36 -7.25
C ARG A 4 -8.63 10.97 -7.85
N ARG A 5 -9.68 10.25 -7.45
CA ARG A 5 -10.05 8.93 -7.97
C ARG A 5 -11.28 9.05 -8.87
N VAL A 6 -11.14 8.62 -10.13
CA VAL A 6 -12.26 8.51 -11.07
C VAL A 6 -12.56 7.04 -11.29
N VAL A 7 -13.83 6.65 -11.14
CA VAL A 7 -14.29 5.27 -11.29
C VAL A 7 -15.26 5.16 -12.46
N THR A 8 -15.10 4.12 -13.26
CA THR A 8 -15.98 3.79 -14.38
C THR A 8 -16.78 2.52 -14.08
N GLY A 9 -17.96 2.41 -14.67
CA GLY A 9 -18.81 1.23 -14.57
C GLY A 9 -19.66 1.06 -15.82
N VAL A 10 -20.53 0.08 -15.81
CA VAL A 10 -21.49 -0.19 -16.88
C VAL A 10 -22.90 -0.02 -16.32
N ASP A 11 -23.72 0.82 -16.95
CA ASP A 11 -25.11 1.05 -16.54
C ASP A 11 -26.04 -0.12 -16.92
N GLY A 12 -27.30 -0.05 -16.45
CA GLY A 12 -28.31 -1.08 -16.72
C GLY A 12 -28.70 -1.25 -18.20
N SER A 13 -28.22 -0.36 -19.09
CA SER A 13 -28.36 -0.48 -20.56
C SER A 13 -27.10 -1.03 -21.25
N GLY A 14 -26.05 -1.34 -20.48
CA GLY A 14 -24.77 -1.84 -20.99
C GLY A 14 -23.81 -0.76 -21.47
N LYS A 15 -24.04 0.52 -21.14
CA LYS A 15 -23.16 1.63 -21.52
C LYS A 15 -22.11 1.90 -20.45
N SER A 16 -20.89 2.22 -20.89
CA SER A 16 -19.81 2.69 -20.01
C SER A 16 -20.11 4.10 -19.52
N VAL A 17 -20.04 4.29 -18.22
CA VAL A 17 -20.33 5.56 -17.52
C VAL A 17 -19.28 5.86 -16.45
N PHE A 18 -19.14 7.13 -16.08
CA PHE A 18 -18.43 7.51 -14.85
C PHE A 18 -19.39 7.35 -13.67
N VAL A 19 -18.98 6.61 -12.66
CA VAL A 19 -19.78 6.33 -11.45
C VAL A 19 -19.21 6.97 -10.19
N GLY A 20 -17.95 7.41 -10.22
CA GLY A 20 -17.30 8.13 -9.12
C GLY A 20 -16.28 9.14 -9.63
N ASP A 21 -16.19 10.26 -8.94
CA ASP A 21 -15.17 11.31 -9.14
C ASP A 21 -15.01 12.05 -7.81
N GLU A 22 -14.01 11.64 -7.03
CA GLU A 22 -13.84 12.09 -5.65
C GLU A 22 -12.38 12.25 -5.26
N GLN A 23 -12.13 13.00 -4.18
CA GLN A 23 -10.83 13.06 -3.53
C GLN A 23 -10.75 11.96 -2.48
N VAL A 24 -9.69 11.16 -2.55
CA VAL A 24 -9.35 10.17 -1.53
C VAL A 24 -8.28 10.79 -0.62
N GLU A 25 -8.69 11.09 0.61
CA GLU A 25 -7.78 11.63 1.60
C GLU A 25 -6.86 10.54 2.16
N PRO A 26 -5.63 10.89 2.56
CA PRO A 26 -4.71 9.92 3.13
C PRO A 26 -5.19 9.45 4.52
N THR A 27 -5.04 8.16 4.76
CA THR A 27 -5.10 7.58 6.09
C THR A 27 -3.74 7.73 6.78
N THR A 28 -3.73 8.24 8.00
CA THR A 28 -2.55 8.37 8.85
C THR A 28 -2.80 7.72 10.20
N VAL A 29 -1.75 7.18 10.80
CA VAL A 29 -1.79 6.56 12.14
C VAL A 29 -0.63 7.09 13.00
N ALA A 30 -0.90 7.32 14.28
CA ALA A 30 0.09 7.90 15.19
C ALA A 30 1.31 7.00 15.41
N MET A 31 1.16 5.68 15.22
CA MET A 31 2.24 4.70 15.33
C MET A 31 3.27 4.79 14.19
N MET A 32 2.88 5.33 13.04
CA MET A 32 3.73 5.51 11.86
C MET A 32 3.70 6.98 11.44
N PRO A 33 4.35 7.87 12.23
CA PRO A 33 4.23 9.31 12.03
C PRO A 33 4.78 9.72 10.67
N GLY A 34 4.00 10.53 9.94
CA GLY A 34 4.35 11.04 8.63
C GLY A 34 4.08 10.08 7.47
N LEU A 35 3.87 8.78 7.70
CA LEU A 35 3.38 7.91 6.64
C LEU A 35 1.94 8.25 6.29
N GLU A 36 1.65 8.32 4.99
CA GLU A 36 0.31 8.53 4.46
C GLU A 36 -0.06 7.35 3.54
N PHE A 37 -1.24 6.77 3.76
CA PHE A 37 -1.74 5.64 2.97
C PHE A 37 -3.02 6.05 2.25
N GLN A 38 -3.05 6.00 0.93
CA GLN A 38 -4.25 6.24 0.13
C GLN A 38 -4.69 4.93 -0.50
N GLN A 39 -5.71 4.31 0.07
CA GLN A 39 -6.32 3.09 -0.44
C GLN A 39 -7.30 3.47 -1.57
N LEU A 40 -6.86 3.29 -2.82
CA LEU A 40 -7.62 3.77 -3.98
C LEU A 40 -8.62 2.72 -4.47
N TRP A 41 -8.26 1.44 -4.51
CA TRP A 41 -9.12 0.36 -4.96
C TRP A 41 -8.64 -1.00 -4.45
N GLY A 42 -9.55 -1.97 -4.40
CA GLY A 42 -9.18 -3.34 -4.04
C GLY A 42 -10.36 -4.28 -4.14
N ALA A 43 -10.07 -5.56 -4.18
CA ALA A 43 -11.03 -6.64 -4.07
C ALA A 43 -10.36 -7.86 -3.42
N ASP A 44 -11.12 -8.61 -2.63
CA ASP A 44 -10.63 -9.86 -2.01
C ASP A 44 -10.87 -11.08 -2.89
N GLN A 45 -11.64 -10.93 -3.96
CA GLN A 45 -11.99 -12.00 -4.88
C GLN A 45 -11.75 -11.56 -6.33
N LEU A 46 -11.69 -12.53 -7.22
CA LEU A 46 -11.64 -12.29 -8.65
C LEU A 46 -12.85 -11.47 -9.11
N VAL A 47 -12.56 -10.32 -9.71
CA VAL A 47 -13.61 -9.43 -10.24
C VAL A 47 -14.18 -10.04 -11.52
N VAL A 48 -15.51 -10.10 -11.60
CA VAL A 48 -16.23 -10.55 -12.81
C VAL A 48 -16.78 -9.31 -13.54
N LEU A 49 -16.42 -9.18 -14.81
CA LEU A 49 -16.88 -8.07 -15.67
C LEU A 49 -18.10 -8.46 -16.50
N PRO A 50 -18.99 -7.51 -16.85
CA PRO A 50 -18.93 -6.09 -16.48
C PRO A 50 -19.37 -5.82 -15.03
N THR A 51 -18.92 -4.71 -14.43
CA THR A 51 -19.38 -4.23 -13.12
C THR A 51 -20.07 -2.88 -13.26
N ASP A 52 -20.92 -2.56 -12.31
CA ASP A 52 -21.53 -1.23 -12.17
C ASP A 52 -20.55 -0.18 -11.59
N GLY A 53 -19.33 -0.57 -11.22
CA GLY A 53 -18.31 0.28 -10.64
C GLY A 53 -18.45 0.45 -9.12
N ALA A 54 -19.31 -0.31 -8.45
CA ALA A 54 -19.32 -0.34 -6.99
C ALA A 54 -18.00 -0.87 -6.46
N GLN A 55 -17.48 -0.26 -5.39
CA GLN A 55 -16.24 -0.70 -4.76
C GLN A 55 -16.47 -2.07 -4.11
N PRO A 56 -15.67 -3.08 -4.47
CA PRO A 56 -15.73 -4.39 -3.82
C PRO A 56 -15.37 -4.31 -2.34
N ASP A 57 -15.89 -5.25 -1.55
CA ASP A 57 -15.48 -5.41 -0.16
C ASP A 57 -14.02 -5.88 -0.08
N ALA A 58 -13.22 -5.15 0.69
CA ALA A 58 -11.79 -5.37 0.84
C ALA A 58 -11.32 -4.84 2.21
N PRO A 59 -11.76 -5.48 3.32
CA PRO A 59 -11.60 -4.93 4.66
C PRO A 59 -10.15 -4.91 5.15
N ALA A 60 -9.32 -5.88 4.75
CA ALA A 60 -7.92 -5.95 5.18
C ALA A 60 -7.01 -5.08 4.33
N TYR A 61 -5.94 -4.55 4.93
CA TYR A 61 -4.94 -3.76 4.21
C TYR A 61 -4.24 -4.57 3.11
N PHE A 62 -3.77 -5.79 3.43
CA PHE A 62 -3.21 -6.70 2.43
C PHE A 62 -4.29 -7.63 1.87
N PRO A 63 -4.23 -7.92 0.55
CA PRO A 63 -5.22 -8.79 -0.09
C PRO A 63 -4.98 -10.26 0.25
N PRO A 64 -6.03 -11.08 0.34
CA PRO A 64 -5.90 -12.54 0.33
C PRO A 64 -5.45 -13.04 -1.05
N ALA A 65 -5.06 -14.32 -1.14
CA ALA A 65 -4.69 -14.95 -2.41
C ALA A 65 -5.79 -14.78 -3.47
N GLY A 66 -5.43 -14.23 -4.62
CA GLY A 66 -6.34 -13.92 -5.72
C GLY A 66 -7.04 -12.56 -5.60
N GLY A 67 -6.90 -11.87 -4.48
CA GLY A 67 -7.32 -10.48 -4.30
C GLY A 67 -6.25 -9.49 -4.76
N PHE A 68 -6.58 -8.22 -4.72
CA PHE A 68 -5.62 -7.15 -5.00
C PHE A 68 -5.91 -5.88 -4.21
N ARG A 69 -4.91 -5.01 -4.08
CA ARG A 69 -5.02 -3.62 -3.61
C ARG A 69 -4.28 -2.70 -4.57
N PHE A 70 -4.80 -1.50 -4.71
CA PHE A 70 -4.13 -0.41 -5.43
C PHE A 70 -4.19 0.85 -4.59
N GLY A 71 -3.06 1.49 -4.42
CA GLY A 71 -2.97 2.68 -3.59
C GLY A 71 -1.72 3.49 -3.80
N LEU A 72 -1.58 4.53 -2.98
CA LEU A 72 -0.34 5.28 -2.85
C LEU A 72 0.15 5.20 -1.40
N VAL A 73 1.47 5.22 -1.25
CA VAL A 73 2.13 5.34 0.05
C VAL A 73 3.10 6.51 -0.02
N SER A 74 2.95 7.48 0.87
CA SER A 74 3.91 8.57 1.04
C SER A 74 4.76 8.29 2.27
N ILE A 75 6.08 8.21 2.06
CA ILE A 75 7.06 7.87 3.09
C ILE A 75 7.88 9.11 3.39
N PRO A 76 7.79 9.65 4.61
CA PRO A 76 8.53 10.85 5.00
C PRO A 76 10.03 10.56 5.14
N PRO A 77 10.90 11.60 5.17
CA PRO A 77 12.29 11.44 5.55
C PRO A 77 12.47 10.78 6.92
N GLU A 78 13.49 9.93 7.06
CA GLU A 78 13.85 9.34 8.35
C GLU A 78 14.23 10.41 9.37
N GLY A 79 13.77 10.24 10.61
CA GLY A 79 14.10 11.15 11.71
C GLY A 79 13.24 12.42 11.79
N GLU A 80 12.23 12.57 10.94
CA GLU A 80 11.25 13.64 11.12
C GLU A 80 10.45 13.43 12.42
N PRO A 81 10.28 14.47 13.22
CA PRO A 81 9.46 14.38 14.43
C PRO A 81 7.99 14.14 14.05
N PRO A 82 7.25 13.36 14.86
CA PRO A 82 5.84 13.11 14.59
C PRO A 82 5.04 14.43 14.55
N ALA A 83 4.27 14.60 13.48
CA ALA A 83 3.39 15.77 13.32
C ALA A 83 2.20 15.77 14.30
N SER A 84 1.95 14.65 14.99
CA SER A 84 0.83 14.47 15.91
C SER A 84 1.31 14.26 17.35
N SER A 85 0.61 14.89 18.30
CA SER A 85 0.78 14.65 19.74
C SER A 85 -0.08 13.48 20.27
N ALA A 86 -0.79 12.76 19.38
CA ALA A 86 -1.58 11.60 19.76
C ALA A 86 -0.67 10.45 20.20
N SER A 87 -1.07 9.73 21.24
CA SER A 87 -0.36 8.52 21.67
C SER A 87 -0.61 7.41 20.65
N PRO A 88 0.45 6.73 20.16
CA PRO A 88 0.29 5.63 19.23
C PRO A 88 -0.39 4.43 19.91
N THR A 89 -1.40 3.84 19.27
CA THR A 89 -2.08 2.63 19.76
C THR A 89 -2.25 1.61 18.63
N VAL A 90 -2.21 0.32 19.01
CA VAL A 90 -2.47 -0.79 18.10
C VAL A 90 -3.90 -0.74 17.58
N GLU A 91 -4.84 -0.36 18.46
CA GLU A 91 -6.26 -0.26 18.12
C GLU A 91 -6.52 0.75 16.99
N GLU A 92 -5.82 1.90 16.98
CA GLU A 92 -5.93 2.88 15.91
C GLU A 92 -5.48 2.31 14.57
N VAL A 93 -4.37 1.55 14.57
CA VAL A 93 -3.85 0.95 13.34
C VAL A 93 -4.80 -0.14 12.83
N GLU A 94 -5.30 -1.02 13.73
CA GLU A 94 -6.24 -2.07 13.34
C GLU A 94 -7.60 -1.53 12.87
N GLU A 95 -8.04 -0.38 13.38
CA GLU A 95 -9.25 0.29 12.90
C GLU A 95 -9.07 0.88 11.50
N LYS A 96 -7.94 1.55 11.24
CA LYS A 96 -7.70 2.29 10.00
C LYS A 96 -7.05 1.47 8.89
N LEU A 97 -6.18 0.53 9.25
CA LEU A 97 -5.36 -0.31 8.38
C LEU A 97 -5.38 -1.77 8.87
N PRO A 98 -6.55 -2.43 8.86
CA PRO A 98 -6.72 -3.75 9.47
C PRO A 98 -5.73 -4.79 8.93
N GLY A 99 -5.02 -5.49 9.84
CA GLY A 99 -4.06 -6.52 9.51
C GLY A 99 -2.67 -6.03 9.08
N LEU A 100 -2.43 -4.71 9.01
CA LEU A 100 -1.11 -4.17 8.64
C LEU A 100 -0.03 -4.66 9.61
N LEU A 101 -0.27 -4.56 10.91
CA LEU A 101 0.72 -4.89 11.94
C LEU A 101 1.08 -6.39 11.98
N ALA A 102 0.20 -7.26 11.53
CA ALA A 102 0.45 -8.70 11.51
C ALA A 102 1.61 -9.10 10.57
N HIS A 103 1.96 -8.24 9.63
CA HIS A 103 3.06 -8.44 8.67
C HIS A 103 4.35 -7.74 9.06
N MET A 104 4.31 -6.84 10.06
CA MET A 104 5.47 -6.07 10.51
C MET A 104 6.29 -6.85 11.54
N GLU A 105 7.61 -6.68 11.50
CA GLU A 105 8.52 -7.30 12.47
C GLU A 105 8.76 -6.39 13.68
N PRO A 106 8.42 -6.83 14.90
CA PRO A 106 8.58 -5.98 16.09
C PRO A 106 10.04 -5.61 16.39
N ASP A 107 10.98 -6.53 16.12
CA ASP A 107 12.39 -6.37 16.43
C ASP A 107 13.21 -5.68 15.32
N HIS A 108 12.59 -5.45 14.16
CA HIS A 108 13.20 -4.80 13.00
C HIS A 108 12.25 -3.75 12.43
N PRO A 109 12.24 -2.52 12.95
CA PRO A 109 11.31 -1.47 12.54
C PRO A 109 11.33 -1.23 11.02
N GLY A 110 10.13 -1.26 10.41
CA GLY A 110 9.95 -1.10 8.97
C GLY A 110 10.07 -2.39 8.15
N MET A 111 10.70 -3.41 8.69
CA MET A 111 10.85 -4.70 8.03
C MET A 111 9.56 -5.49 8.07
N HIS A 112 9.16 -6.06 6.93
CA HIS A 112 7.92 -6.82 6.81
C HIS A 112 7.96 -7.85 5.68
N THR A 113 7.01 -8.77 5.72
CA THR A 113 6.83 -9.81 4.71
C THR A 113 5.34 -10.00 4.44
N THR A 114 4.95 -10.01 3.18
CA THR A 114 3.55 -10.16 2.74
C THR A 114 3.41 -11.35 1.81
N ASP A 115 2.21 -11.93 1.75
CA ASP A 115 1.86 -12.96 0.78
C ASP A 115 1.29 -12.32 -0.49
N THR A 116 2.09 -11.43 -1.08
CA THR A 116 1.73 -10.66 -2.27
C THR A 116 2.86 -10.64 -3.28
N VAL A 117 2.51 -10.41 -4.55
CA VAL A 117 3.43 -9.87 -5.55
C VAL A 117 3.06 -8.41 -5.73
N ASP A 118 4.02 -7.51 -5.49
CA ASP A 118 3.76 -6.09 -5.52
C ASP A 118 4.45 -5.46 -6.73
N PHE A 119 3.76 -4.51 -7.33
CA PHE A 119 4.31 -3.65 -8.38
C PHE A 119 4.34 -2.23 -7.83
N ASP A 120 5.54 -1.78 -7.48
CA ASP A 120 5.75 -0.49 -6.87
C ASP A 120 6.45 0.44 -7.86
N VAL A 121 5.92 1.65 -8.00
CA VAL A 121 6.52 2.68 -8.86
C VAL A 121 6.78 3.92 -8.04
N VAL A 122 8.03 4.41 -8.06
CA VAL A 122 8.38 5.69 -7.44
C VAL A 122 7.78 6.82 -8.30
N LEU A 123 6.77 7.52 -7.78
CA LEU A 123 6.14 8.65 -8.48
C LEU A 123 6.92 9.95 -8.27
N SER A 124 7.44 10.15 -7.06
CA SER A 124 8.26 11.33 -6.72
C SER A 124 9.18 11.04 -5.55
N GLY A 125 10.24 11.83 -5.41
CA GLY A 125 11.26 11.63 -4.40
C GLY A 125 12.21 10.48 -4.74
N GLU A 126 12.87 9.97 -3.73
CA GLU A 126 13.80 8.84 -3.83
C GLU A 126 13.72 8.01 -2.56
N ILE A 127 14.06 6.72 -2.65
CA ILE A 127 13.94 5.77 -1.55
C ILE A 127 14.94 4.63 -1.70
N TRP A 128 15.30 4.00 -0.57
CA TRP A 128 16.14 2.81 -0.55
C TRP A 128 15.28 1.62 -0.13
N LEU A 129 15.31 0.58 -0.95
CA LEU A 129 14.72 -0.72 -0.64
C LEU A 129 15.79 -1.60 -0.03
N GLU A 130 15.58 -2.04 1.21
CA GLU A 130 16.43 -2.99 1.91
C GLU A 130 15.81 -4.39 1.87
N LEU A 131 16.65 -5.39 1.60
CA LEU A 131 16.34 -6.82 1.72
C LEU A 131 17.12 -7.45 2.88
N ASP A 132 17.12 -8.79 2.95
CA ASP A 132 17.91 -9.54 3.91
C ASP A 132 19.41 -9.21 3.85
N ASN A 133 20.08 -9.31 4.99
CA ASN A 133 21.51 -9.04 5.14
C ASN A 133 21.95 -7.58 4.91
N GLY A 134 20.98 -6.63 4.83
CA GLY A 134 21.26 -5.22 4.58
C GLY A 134 21.62 -4.91 3.12
N ASP A 135 21.26 -5.79 2.19
CA ASP A 135 21.38 -5.50 0.76
C ASP A 135 20.37 -4.43 0.38
N GLU A 136 20.84 -3.35 -0.22
CA GLU A 136 20.01 -2.19 -0.55
C GLU A 136 20.10 -1.78 -2.02
N VAL A 137 18.98 -1.25 -2.53
CA VAL A 137 18.91 -0.59 -3.84
C VAL A 137 18.32 0.81 -3.69
N HIS A 138 19.00 1.80 -4.26
CA HIS A 138 18.51 3.18 -4.33
C HIS A 138 17.61 3.37 -5.55
N LEU A 139 16.41 3.85 -5.34
CA LEU A 139 15.36 4.05 -6.34
C LEU A 139 14.96 5.52 -6.40
N ARG A 140 14.62 5.98 -7.60
CA ARG A 140 14.22 7.36 -7.90
C ARG A 140 12.93 7.40 -8.70
N ALA A 141 12.35 8.58 -8.81
CA ALA A 141 11.13 8.77 -9.60
C ALA A 141 11.25 8.17 -11.02
N GLY A 142 10.30 7.30 -11.36
CA GLY A 142 10.25 6.51 -12.58
C GLY A 142 10.80 5.08 -12.46
N ASP A 143 11.54 4.77 -11.40
CA ASP A 143 11.97 3.40 -11.13
C ASP A 143 10.80 2.55 -10.64
N CYS A 144 10.85 1.25 -10.93
CA CYS A 144 9.85 0.30 -10.46
C CYS A 144 10.50 -0.92 -9.82
N VAL A 145 9.77 -1.50 -8.88
CA VAL A 145 10.12 -2.75 -8.19
C VAL A 145 9.05 -3.78 -8.45
N VAL A 146 9.46 -5.02 -8.66
CA VAL A 146 8.60 -6.18 -8.57
C VAL A 146 9.00 -6.93 -7.30
N GLN A 147 8.17 -6.80 -6.26
CA GLN A 147 8.39 -7.41 -4.96
C GLN A 147 7.67 -8.74 -4.89
N ASN A 148 8.40 -9.84 -4.76
CA ASN A 148 7.85 -11.20 -4.83
C ASN A 148 7.67 -11.81 -3.43
N GLY A 149 6.93 -11.13 -2.55
CA GLY A 149 6.69 -11.60 -1.19
C GLY A 149 7.98 -11.79 -0.37
N THR A 150 9.02 -11.04 -0.71
CA THR A 150 10.31 -11.06 0.00
C THR A 150 10.24 -10.20 1.25
N ARG A 151 11.03 -10.53 2.25
CA ARG A 151 11.23 -9.71 3.43
C ARG A 151 11.94 -8.42 3.04
N HIS A 152 11.40 -7.25 3.40
CA HIS A 152 11.95 -5.96 2.97
C HIS A 152 11.58 -4.81 3.89
N ALA A 153 12.32 -3.71 3.74
CA ALA A 153 12.00 -2.40 4.36
C ALA A 153 12.26 -1.26 3.37
N TRP A 154 11.58 -0.14 3.61
CA TRP A 154 11.74 1.09 2.83
C TRP A 154 12.35 2.17 3.70
N HIS A 155 13.44 2.80 3.22
CA HIS A 155 14.19 3.83 3.91
C HIS A 155 14.21 5.11 3.09
N ASN A 156 13.60 6.17 3.59
CA ASN A 156 13.72 7.47 2.97
C ASN A 156 14.81 8.30 3.67
N ARG A 157 16.02 8.24 3.13
CA ARG A 157 17.18 8.99 3.64
C ARG A 157 17.34 10.35 2.94
N SER A 158 16.39 10.73 2.09
CA SER A 158 16.38 12.03 1.43
C SER A 158 15.80 13.12 2.35
N SER A 159 15.68 14.34 1.84
CA SER A 159 15.08 15.46 2.57
C SER A 159 13.61 15.72 2.23
N GLU A 160 13.04 14.95 1.30
CA GLU A 160 11.68 15.14 0.81
C GLU A 160 10.88 13.83 0.91
N PRO A 161 9.55 13.87 1.08
CA PRO A 161 8.75 12.67 1.04
C PRO A 161 8.87 11.91 -0.28
N CYS A 162 8.95 10.58 -0.21
CA CYS A 162 8.87 9.70 -1.36
C CYS A 162 7.45 9.17 -1.52
N VAL A 163 6.89 9.26 -2.72
CA VAL A 163 5.57 8.73 -3.04
C VAL A 163 5.69 7.52 -3.95
N LEU A 164 5.16 6.39 -3.50
CA LEU A 164 5.06 5.15 -4.26
C LEU A 164 3.61 4.92 -4.71
N ALA A 165 3.42 4.57 -5.98
CA ALA A 165 2.20 3.87 -6.39
C ALA A 165 2.42 2.37 -6.17
N VAL A 166 1.47 1.72 -5.49
CA VAL A 166 1.58 0.31 -5.10
C VAL A 166 0.39 -0.49 -5.62
N ALA A 167 0.66 -1.60 -6.30
CA ALA A 167 -0.35 -2.58 -6.68
C ALA A 167 0.03 -3.92 -6.06
N LEU A 168 -0.71 -4.33 -5.04
CA LEU A 168 -0.49 -5.55 -4.27
C LEU A 168 -1.41 -6.65 -4.79
N ILE A 169 -0.85 -7.73 -5.29
CA ILE A 169 -1.59 -8.88 -5.80
C ILE A 169 -1.42 -10.05 -4.83
N GLY A 170 -2.51 -10.45 -4.21
CA GLY A 170 -2.51 -11.56 -3.24
C GLY A 170 -2.06 -12.87 -3.87
N ALA A 171 -1.09 -13.51 -3.25
CA ALA A 171 -0.48 -14.75 -3.69
C ALA A 171 -0.59 -15.84 -2.62
N SER A 172 -0.43 -17.09 -3.03
CA SER A 172 -0.31 -18.21 -2.10
C SER A 172 1.16 -18.50 -1.84
N ARG A 173 1.53 -18.64 -0.57
CA ARG A 173 2.87 -19.09 -0.21
C ARG A 173 2.92 -20.61 -0.32
N GLY A 174 3.76 -21.12 -1.20
CA GLY A 174 4.03 -22.57 -1.29
C GLY A 174 4.76 -23.05 -0.05
N VAL A 175 4.59 -24.35 0.28
CA VAL A 175 5.47 -25.01 1.25
C VAL A 175 6.81 -25.24 0.53
N PRO A 176 7.96 -24.81 1.06
CA PRO A 176 9.24 -25.13 0.47
C PRO A 176 9.37 -26.66 0.37
N ASP A 177 9.77 -27.15 -0.80
CA ASP A 177 10.13 -28.56 -0.96
C ASP A 177 11.23 -28.92 0.04
N SER A 178 10.95 -29.89 0.91
CA SER A 178 11.84 -30.39 1.97
C SER A 178 12.99 -31.22 1.41
#